data_448f18e32c764ec2224db7e32035dc0c
#
_entry.id   448f18e32c764ec2224db7e32035dc0c
#
_cell.length_a   1.000
_cell.length_b   1.000
_cell.length_c   1.000
_cell.angle_alpha   90.00
_cell.angle_beta   90.00
_cell.angle_gamma   90.00
#
_symmetry.space_group_name_H-M   'P 1'
#
loop_
_entity.id
_entity.type
_entity.pdbx_description
1 polymer ?
#
loop_
_entity_poly.entity_id
_entity_poly.type
_entity_poly.pdbx_seq_one_letter_code
_entity_poly.pdbx_strand_id
1 'polypeptide(L)'
;LRARNEEVDHEQDNYEPEWGERYETAKPRSQYKEGESTTTIYAVRSLGINPMNGREVYIDRYGNTTYTWSAADKVACGDTEPTMMGSFGANADWNGFNLNMSFLYQYGGQIYNQTLVDRVENADLRYNVDRRVLTDRWQKPGDIAAFKDIRDNTRTNLTSRMVQDNDILQFKSLSLSYTFPKNLTQKMMMERLKLTFQVED
;
A
#
# COMPACT_ATOMS: atom_id res chain seq x y z
N LEU A 1 -18.99 -22.30 -5.44
CA LEU A 1 -17.84 -21.51 -4.98
C LEU A 1 -16.60 -22.40 -4.82
N ARG A 2 -16.70 -23.54 -4.12
CA ARG A 2 -15.58 -24.48 -3.90
C ARG A 2 -15.03 -25.04 -5.22
N ALA A 3 -15.90 -25.56 -6.08
CA ALA A 3 -15.49 -26.11 -7.38
C ALA A 3 -14.82 -25.06 -8.27
N ARG A 4 -15.28 -23.80 -8.19
CA ARG A 4 -14.71 -22.68 -8.96
C ARG A 4 -13.31 -22.29 -8.48
N ASN A 5 -13.06 -22.35 -7.17
CA ASN A 5 -11.75 -22.06 -6.62
C ASN A 5 -10.72 -23.18 -6.91
N GLU A 6 -11.15 -24.44 -6.87
CA GLU A 6 -10.30 -25.58 -7.26
C GLU A 6 -9.92 -25.51 -8.75
N GLU A 7 -10.84 -25.11 -9.63
CA GLU A 7 -10.59 -24.97 -11.06
C GLU A 7 -9.58 -23.83 -11.37
N VAL A 8 -9.70 -22.71 -10.64
CA VAL A 8 -8.76 -21.58 -10.78
C VAL A 8 -7.36 -21.92 -10.26
N ASP A 9 -7.25 -22.67 -9.16
CA ASP A 9 -5.96 -23.09 -8.62
C ASP A 9 -5.22 -24.06 -9.56
N HIS A 10 -5.93 -25.00 -10.19
CA HIS A 10 -5.34 -25.92 -11.17
C HIS A 10 -4.89 -25.23 -12.45
N GLU A 11 -5.60 -24.22 -12.90
CA GLU A 11 -5.24 -23.45 -14.11
C GLU A 11 -4.00 -22.59 -13.85
N GLN A 12 -3.81 -22.09 -12.62
CA GLN A 12 -2.63 -21.29 -12.25
C GLN A 12 -1.38 -22.13 -11.96
N ASP A 13 -1.51 -23.34 -11.44
CA ASP A 13 -0.37 -24.23 -11.15
C ASP A 13 0.30 -24.79 -12.40
N ASN A 14 -0.44 -24.90 -13.53
CA ASN A 14 0.07 -25.38 -14.82
C ASN A 14 0.37 -24.26 -15.82
N TYR A 15 0.26 -23.01 -15.40
CA TYR A 15 0.42 -21.88 -16.30
C TYR A 15 1.90 -21.53 -16.49
N GLU A 16 2.42 -21.80 -17.69
CA GLU A 16 3.70 -21.24 -18.14
C GLU A 16 3.44 -19.92 -18.88
N PRO A 17 3.95 -18.79 -18.38
CA PRO A 17 3.66 -17.49 -18.98
C PRO A 17 4.28 -17.37 -20.37
N GLU A 18 3.46 -17.05 -21.38
CA GLU A 18 3.92 -16.67 -22.71
C GLU A 18 4.71 -15.35 -22.67
N TRP A 19 5.44 -15.04 -23.74
CA TRP A 19 6.35 -13.88 -23.81
C TRP A 19 5.72 -12.54 -23.41
N GLY A 20 4.44 -12.31 -23.70
CA GLY A 20 3.70 -11.09 -23.34
C GLY A 20 3.36 -10.96 -21.86
N GLU A 21 3.33 -12.07 -21.12
CA GLU A 21 2.87 -12.14 -19.74
C GLU A 21 3.99 -12.07 -18.69
N ARG A 22 5.25 -12.17 -19.13
CA ARG A 22 6.43 -11.95 -18.27
C ARG A 22 6.43 -10.57 -17.60
N TYR A 23 5.72 -9.60 -18.18
CA TYR A 23 5.57 -8.26 -17.59
C TYR A 23 4.59 -8.23 -16.42
N GLU A 24 3.73 -9.22 -16.25
CA GLU A 24 2.72 -9.26 -15.20
C GLU A 24 3.16 -10.03 -13.94
N THR A 25 4.28 -10.74 -13.98
CA THR A 25 4.80 -11.49 -12.82
C THR A 25 5.27 -10.60 -11.67
N ALA A 26 5.47 -9.30 -11.93
CA ALA A 26 5.81 -8.31 -10.91
C ALA A 26 4.58 -7.69 -10.22
N LYS A 27 3.37 -8.07 -10.64
CA LYS A 27 2.12 -7.53 -10.07
C LYS A 27 1.36 -8.62 -9.33
N PRO A 28 0.75 -8.32 -8.17
CA PRO A 28 -0.13 -9.26 -7.50
C PRO A 28 -1.36 -9.52 -8.37
N ARG A 29 -1.69 -10.79 -8.56
CA ARG A 29 -2.96 -11.24 -9.13
C ARG A 29 -3.83 -11.80 -8.03
N SER A 30 -5.15 -11.62 -8.16
CA SER A 30 -6.10 -12.25 -7.23
C SER A 30 -6.01 -13.77 -7.38
N GLN A 31 -5.73 -14.43 -6.30
CA GLN A 31 -5.70 -15.89 -6.18
C GLN A 31 -6.67 -16.27 -5.07
N TYR A 32 -7.52 -17.25 -5.30
CA TYR A 32 -8.56 -17.64 -4.35
C TYR A 32 -8.29 -19.05 -3.86
N LYS A 33 -8.10 -19.20 -2.55
CA LYS A 33 -7.96 -20.49 -1.89
C LYS A 33 -9.06 -20.70 -0.86
N GLU A 34 -9.50 -21.93 -0.70
CA GLU A 34 -10.51 -22.27 0.29
C GLU A 34 -9.97 -22.00 1.71
N GLY A 35 -10.76 -21.25 2.49
CA GLY A 35 -10.42 -20.89 3.88
C GLY A 35 -9.54 -19.64 4.03
N GLU A 36 -9.09 -19.02 2.92
CA GLU A 36 -8.35 -17.77 2.94
C GLU A 36 -9.24 -16.59 2.49
N SER A 37 -8.80 -15.37 2.80
CA SER A 37 -9.49 -14.15 2.37
C SER A 37 -9.41 -13.99 0.84
N THR A 38 -10.47 -13.45 0.24
CA THR A 38 -10.50 -13.11 -1.20
C THR A 38 -9.58 -11.94 -1.56
N THR A 39 -9.07 -11.23 -0.57
CA THR A 39 -8.19 -10.06 -0.68
C THR A 39 -6.75 -10.37 -0.26
N THR A 40 -6.42 -11.65 -0.06
CA THR A 40 -5.07 -12.10 0.30
C THR A 40 -4.06 -11.74 -0.77
N ILE A 41 -2.93 -11.19 -0.36
CA ILE A 41 -1.77 -10.90 -1.21
C ILE A 41 -0.85 -12.11 -1.21
N TYR A 42 -0.71 -12.76 -2.36
CA TYR A 42 0.23 -13.86 -2.55
C TYR A 42 1.52 -13.37 -3.17
N ALA A 43 2.64 -13.65 -2.52
CA ALA A 43 3.97 -13.29 -3.00
C ALA A 43 5.00 -14.35 -2.60
N VAL A 44 6.17 -14.35 -3.26
CA VAL A 44 7.29 -15.20 -2.83
C VAL A 44 7.94 -14.54 -1.60
N ARG A 45 8.20 -15.33 -0.55
CA ARG A 45 8.85 -14.80 0.65
C ARG A 45 10.27 -14.34 0.35
N SER A 46 10.60 -13.13 0.79
CA SER A 46 11.93 -12.56 0.69
C SER A 46 12.54 -12.34 2.07
N LEU A 47 13.81 -12.65 2.21
CA LEU A 47 14.65 -12.27 3.36
C LEU A 47 15.31 -10.90 3.17
N GLY A 48 15.01 -10.21 2.07
CA GLY A 48 15.64 -8.95 1.72
C GLY A 48 16.86 -9.11 0.83
N ILE A 49 17.67 -8.04 0.78
CA ILE A 49 18.87 -7.98 -0.03
C ILE A 49 20.06 -8.50 0.78
N ASN A 50 20.80 -9.44 0.20
CA ASN A 50 22.02 -9.95 0.82
C ASN A 50 23.10 -8.85 0.85
N PRO A 51 23.59 -8.43 2.04
CA PRO A 51 24.60 -7.38 2.17
C PRO A 51 25.91 -7.67 1.46
N MET A 52 26.23 -8.94 1.24
CA MET A 52 27.52 -9.31 0.63
C MET A 52 27.54 -9.20 -0.88
N ASN A 53 26.38 -9.36 -1.56
CA ASN A 53 26.36 -9.42 -3.03
C ASN A 53 25.25 -8.58 -3.68
N GLY A 54 24.41 -7.89 -2.88
CA GLY A 54 23.36 -7.02 -3.39
C GLY A 54 22.18 -7.72 -4.08
N ARG A 55 22.09 -9.07 -3.99
CA ARG A 55 21.02 -9.86 -4.60
C ARG A 55 19.91 -10.14 -3.60
N GLU A 56 18.69 -10.22 -4.06
CA GLU A 56 17.55 -10.63 -3.25
C GLU A 56 17.61 -12.12 -2.92
N VAL A 57 17.30 -12.47 -1.67
CA VAL A 57 17.25 -13.84 -1.17
C VAL A 57 15.79 -14.21 -0.94
N TYR A 58 15.36 -15.31 -1.53
CA TYR A 58 14.01 -15.85 -1.40
C TYR A 58 13.99 -17.08 -0.51
N ILE A 59 12.80 -17.43 -0.02
CA ILE A 59 12.53 -18.68 0.67
C ILE A 59 11.63 -19.52 -0.25
N ASP A 60 12.09 -20.72 -0.59
CA ASP A 60 11.30 -21.65 -1.36
C ASP A 60 10.14 -22.28 -0.54
N ARG A 61 9.29 -23.07 -1.18
CA ARG A 61 8.16 -23.77 -0.54
C ARG A 61 8.60 -24.79 0.54
N TYR A 62 9.86 -25.20 0.51
CA TYR A 62 10.44 -26.17 1.47
C TYR A 62 11.15 -25.48 2.65
N GLY A 63 11.21 -24.16 2.65
CA GLY A 63 11.86 -23.36 3.69
C GLY A 63 13.35 -23.11 3.48
N ASN A 64 13.93 -23.50 2.33
CA ASN A 64 15.32 -23.24 2.02
C ASN A 64 15.51 -21.85 1.40
N THR A 65 16.71 -21.29 1.58
CA THR A 65 17.08 -20.02 0.96
C THR A 65 17.58 -20.24 -0.47
N THR A 66 17.11 -19.36 -1.38
CA THR A 66 17.49 -19.41 -2.79
C THR A 66 17.65 -18.01 -3.36
N TYR A 67 18.41 -17.87 -4.43
CA TYR A 67 18.50 -16.65 -5.22
C TYR A 67 17.62 -16.70 -6.50
N THR A 68 16.92 -17.81 -6.70
CA THR A 68 16.06 -18.00 -7.87
C THR A 68 14.62 -17.81 -7.45
N TRP A 69 13.94 -16.85 -8.07
CA TRP A 69 12.52 -16.65 -7.87
C TRP A 69 11.71 -17.72 -8.65
N SER A 70 10.70 -18.27 -8.00
CA SER A 70 9.76 -19.21 -8.62
C SER A 70 8.30 -18.83 -8.28
N ALA A 71 7.43 -18.83 -9.27
CA ALA A 71 6.00 -18.59 -9.03
C ALA A 71 5.35 -19.67 -8.15
N ALA A 72 5.93 -20.87 -8.15
CA ALA A 72 5.48 -22.00 -7.36
C ALA A 72 5.70 -21.83 -5.83
N ASP A 73 6.54 -20.85 -5.44
CA ASP A 73 6.88 -20.57 -4.04
C ASP A 73 6.04 -19.43 -3.44
N LYS A 74 4.99 -18.99 -4.14
CA LYS A 74 4.05 -17.98 -3.64
C LYS A 74 3.29 -18.51 -2.44
N VAL A 75 3.20 -17.67 -1.41
CA VAL A 75 2.43 -17.91 -0.18
C VAL A 75 1.65 -16.67 0.20
N ALA A 76 0.66 -16.81 1.07
CA ALA A 76 -0.05 -15.67 1.65
C ALA A 76 0.94 -14.81 2.45
N CYS A 77 1.10 -13.56 2.06
CA CYS A 77 2.04 -12.61 2.66
C CYS A 77 1.36 -11.38 3.27
N GLY A 78 0.05 -11.25 3.08
CA GLY A 78 -0.72 -10.14 3.62
C GLY A 78 -2.17 -10.16 3.16
N ASP A 79 -2.96 -9.22 3.66
CA ASP A 79 -4.35 -9.02 3.27
C ASP A 79 -4.61 -7.52 3.05
N THR A 80 -5.31 -7.19 1.96
CA THR A 80 -5.66 -5.80 1.69
C THR A 80 -6.86 -5.33 2.51
N GLU A 81 -7.66 -6.26 3.06
CA GLU A 81 -8.79 -5.91 3.90
C GLU A 81 -8.31 -5.48 5.29
N PRO A 82 -8.73 -4.29 5.76
CA PRO A 82 -8.35 -3.83 7.09
C PRO A 82 -9.05 -4.66 8.17
N THR A 83 -8.32 -4.96 9.23
CA THR A 83 -8.87 -5.64 10.42
C THR A 83 -9.88 -4.73 11.14
N MET A 84 -9.68 -3.43 11.10
CA MET A 84 -10.53 -2.44 11.74
C MET A 84 -10.64 -1.19 10.87
N MET A 85 -11.86 -0.70 10.67
CA MET A 85 -12.13 0.56 10.00
C MET A 85 -13.31 1.28 10.63
N GLY A 86 -13.30 2.61 10.61
CA GLY A 86 -14.39 3.39 11.15
C GLY A 86 -14.17 4.88 11.01
N SER A 87 -15.09 5.64 11.58
CA SER A 87 -14.99 7.09 11.64
C SER A 87 -15.26 7.60 13.05
N PHE A 88 -14.62 8.69 13.39
CA PHE A 88 -14.92 9.44 14.61
C PHE A 88 -14.95 10.94 14.30
N GLY A 89 -15.69 11.67 15.11
CA GLY A 89 -15.79 13.11 14.96
C GLY A 89 -15.93 13.80 16.30
N ALA A 90 -15.68 15.09 16.32
CA ALA A 90 -15.87 15.94 17.48
C ALA A 90 -16.67 17.18 17.10
N ASN A 91 -17.63 17.53 17.96
CA ASN A 91 -18.40 18.76 17.89
C ASN A 91 -18.15 19.57 19.16
N ALA A 92 -17.91 20.87 18.99
CA ALA A 92 -17.75 21.80 20.11
C ALA A 92 -18.49 23.10 19.82
N ASP A 93 -19.30 23.52 20.78
CA ASP A 93 -20.03 24.78 20.74
C ASP A 93 -19.58 25.67 21.89
N TRP A 94 -19.12 26.88 21.58
CA TRP A 94 -18.70 27.83 22.58
C TRP A 94 -18.93 29.27 22.15
N ASN A 95 -19.75 30.00 22.89
CA ASN A 95 -19.98 31.44 22.73
C ASN A 95 -20.21 31.91 21.27
N GLY A 96 -21.05 31.18 20.54
CA GLY A 96 -21.36 31.46 19.13
C GLY A 96 -20.43 30.81 18.13
N PHE A 97 -19.31 30.25 18.56
CA PHE A 97 -18.48 29.35 17.75
C PHE A 97 -19.07 27.94 17.76
N ASN A 98 -19.09 27.33 16.59
CA ASN A 98 -19.41 25.92 16.43
C ASN A 98 -18.30 25.29 15.60
N LEU A 99 -17.65 24.28 16.14
CA LEU A 99 -16.61 23.46 15.52
C LEU A 99 -17.15 22.06 15.28
N ASN A 100 -16.97 21.56 14.07
CA ASN A 100 -17.28 20.19 13.72
C ASN A 100 -16.10 19.61 12.95
N MET A 101 -15.59 18.45 13.38
CA MET A 101 -14.47 17.73 12.73
C MET A 101 -14.84 16.27 12.55
N SER A 102 -14.44 15.68 11.44
CA SER A 102 -14.57 14.24 11.22
C SER A 102 -13.30 13.62 10.65
N PHE A 103 -13.01 12.41 11.11
CA PHE A 103 -11.87 11.60 10.72
C PHE A 103 -12.33 10.19 10.34
N LEU A 104 -11.63 9.61 9.39
CA LEU A 104 -11.75 8.19 9.05
C LEU A 104 -10.44 7.50 9.42
N TYR A 105 -10.53 6.31 9.99
CA TYR A 105 -9.36 5.49 10.26
C TYR A 105 -9.52 4.10 9.66
N GLN A 106 -8.40 3.53 9.26
CA GLN A 106 -8.27 2.17 8.77
C GLN A 106 -6.99 1.59 9.34
N TYR A 107 -7.04 0.38 9.87
CA TYR A 107 -5.92 -0.27 10.54
C TYR A 107 -5.83 -1.75 10.21
N GLY A 108 -4.61 -2.27 10.06
CA GLY A 108 -4.30 -3.69 9.90
C GLY A 108 -4.49 -4.22 8.47
N GLY A 109 -4.79 -3.36 7.49
CA GLY A 109 -4.73 -3.71 6.08
C GLY A 109 -3.30 -3.63 5.55
N GLN A 110 -2.99 -4.37 4.49
CA GLN A 110 -1.70 -4.33 3.83
C GLN A 110 -1.86 -4.03 2.34
N ILE A 111 -0.82 -3.50 1.74
CA ILE A 111 -0.80 -3.19 0.31
C ILE A 111 0.51 -3.65 -0.32
N TYR A 112 0.42 -4.18 -1.53
CA TYR A 112 1.61 -4.38 -2.35
C TYR A 112 1.98 -3.06 -3.02
N ASN A 113 3.15 -2.51 -2.68
CA ASN A 113 3.60 -1.21 -3.18
C ASN A 113 4.19 -1.33 -4.60
N GLN A 114 3.31 -1.42 -5.59
CA GLN A 114 3.70 -1.49 -7.00
C GLN A 114 4.52 -0.28 -7.46
N THR A 115 4.30 0.89 -6.86
CA THR A 115 5.06 2.10 -7.19
C THR A 115 6.55 1.95 -6.84
N LEU A 116 6.87 1.32 -5.69
CA LEU A 116 8.26 1.03 -5.34
C LEU A 116 8.90 0.05 -6.33
N VAL A 117 8.16 -0.97 -6.76
CA VAL A 117 8.65 -1.92 -7.76
C VAL A 117 8.96 -1.21 -9.07
N ASP A 118 8.03 -0.44 -9.59
CA ASP A 118 8.14 0.14 -10.93
C ASP A 118 9.07 1.37 -10.98
N ARG A 119 9.12 2.17 -9.90
CA ARG A 119 9.83 3.46 -9.88
C ARG A 119 11.16 3.44 -9.16
N VAL A 120 11.42 2.44 -8.32
CA VAL A 120 12.67 2.32 -7.57
C VAL A 120 13.41 1.03 -7.92
N GLU A 121 12.77 -0.12 -7.78
CA GLU A 121 13.43 -1.43 -7.96
C GLU A 121 13.70 -1.74 -9.43
N ASN A 122 12.70 -1.58 -10.30
CA ASN A 122 12.77 -1.81 -11.74
C ASN A 122 12.83 -0.49 -12.53
N ALA A 123 13.34 0.58 -11.91
CA ALA A 123 13.38 1.90 -12.53
C ALA A 123 14.17 1.90 -13.83
N ASP A 124 13.63 2.55 -14.86
CA ASP A 124 14.35 2.81 -16.11
C ASP A 124 15.22 4.06 -15.96
N LEU A 125 16.52 3.85 -15.88
CA LEU A 125 17.51 4.92 -15.66
C LEU A 125 17.66 5.91 -16.84
N ARG A 126 16.96 5.67 -17.95
CA ARG A 126 16.91 6.63 -19.07
C ARG A 126 15.99 7.81 -18.81
N TYR A 127 15.14 7.73 -17.80
CA TYR A 127 14.18 8.76 -17.39
C TYR A 127 14.51 9.31 -16.01
N ASN A 128 13.79 10.34 -15.60
CA ASN A 128 13.86 10.82 -14.23
C ASN A 128 13.35 9.76 -13.26
N VAL A 129 14.19 9.39 -12.30
CA VAL A 129 13.92 8.34 -11.33
C VAL A 129 13.75 8.91 -9.92
N ASP A 130 13.16 8.15 -9.04
CA ASP A 130 13.05 8.46 -7.62
C ASP A 130 14.45 8.54 -6.98
N ARG A 131 14.66 9.48 -6.04
CA ARG A 131 15.92 9.65 -5.33
C ARG A 131 16.39 8.35 -4.64
N ARG A 132 15.47 7.54 -4.15
CA ARG A 132 15.75 6.25 -3.50
C ARG A 132 16.51 5.27 -4.40
N VAL A 133 16.43 5.42 -5.71
CA VAL A 133 17.26 4.65 -6.66
C VAL A 133 18.75 4.86 -6.43
N LEU A 134 19.14 6.04 -5.95
CA LEU A 134 20.54 6.38 -5.68
C LEU A 134 20.95 6.15 -4.22
N THR A 135 20.01 6.35 -3.26
CA THR A 135 20.34 6.34 -1.83
C THR A 135 20.12 5.00 -1.16
N ASP A 136 19.11 4.24 -1.59
CA ASP A 136 18.60 3.09 -0.84
C ASP A 136 18.89 1.74 -1.51
N ARG A 137 19.59 1.79 -2.66
CA ARG A 137 20.07 0.58 -3.35
C ARG A 137 21.44 0.17 -2.84
N TRP A 138 21.70 -1.13 -2.89
CA TRP A 138 22.96 -1.71 -2.52
C TRP A 138 24.10 -1.20 -3.44
N GLN A 139 25.25 -0.82 -2.88
CA GLN A 139 26.38 -0.26 -3.60
C GLN A 139 27.66 -1.06 -3.42
N LYS A 140 27.94 -1.57 -2.22
CA LYS A 140 29.16 -2.29 -1.89
C LYS A 140 28.93 -3.40 -0.85
N PRO A 141 29.79 -4.42 -0.80
CA PRO A 141 29.73 -5.46 0.23
C PRO A 141 29.69 -4.89 1.65
N GLY A 142 28.72 -5.35 2.44
CA GLY A 142 28.44 -4.89 3.80
C GLY A 142 27.29 -3.86 3.90
N ASP A 143 26.81 -3.31 2.80
CA ASP A 143 25.67 -2.38 2.82
C ASP A 143 24.35 -3.10 3.16
N ILE A 144 23.63 -2.58 4.14
CA ILE A 144 22.25 -2.97 4.43
C ILE A 144 21.35 -2.09 3.58
N ALA A 145 20.81 -2.63 2.50
CA ALA A 145 20.03 -1.87 1.53
C ALA A 145 18.59 -2.41 1.42
N ALA A 146 17.66 -1.51 1.17
CA ALA A 146 16.25 -1.86 0.92
C ALA A 146 16.03 -2.43 -0.49
N PHE A 147 16.89 -2.05 -1.45
CA PHE A 147 16.77 -2.41 -2.86
C PHE A 147 18.07 -3.04 -3.38
N LYS A 148 17.94 -3.90 -4.40
CA LYS A 148 19.07 -4.61 -5.01
C LYS A 148 20.11 -3.68 -5.64
N ASP A 149 21.26 -4.23 -6.03
CA ASP A 149 22.31 -3.50 -6.74
C ASP A 149 21.75 -2.82 -8.00
N ILE A 150 22.09 -1.54 -8.21
CA ILE A 150 21.67 -0.77 -9.37
C ILE A 150 22.19 -1.36 -10.70
N ARG A 151 23.27 -2.09 -10.65
CA ARG A 151 23.87 -2.80 -11.81
C ARG A 151 23.12 -4.08 -12.18
N ASP A 152 22.28 -4.57 -11.27
CA ASP A 152 21.43 -5.72 -11.54
C ASP A 152 20.17 -5.26 -12.30
N ASN A 153 20.20 -5.45 -13.62
CA ASN A 153 19.10 -5.10 -14.53
C ASN A 153 18.05 -6.22 -14.64
N THR A 154 18.15 -7.30 -13.88
CA THR A 154 17.12 -8.33 -13.88
C THR A 154 15.82 -7.75 -13.30
N ARG A 155 14.68 -8.08 -13.89
CA ARG A 155 13.39 -7.61 -13.38
C ARG A 155 13.09 -8.30 -12.05
N THR A 156 12.78 -7.53 -11.03
CA THR A 156 12.27 -8.04 -9.75
C THR A 156 10.82 -8.43 -9.93
N ASN A 157 10.51 -9.69 -9.62
CA ASN A 157 9.18 -10.25 -9.64
C ASN A 157 8.47 -10.03 -8.29
N LEU A 158 7.27 -10.57 -8.17
CA LEU A 158 6.40 -10.43 -7.00
C LEU A 158 7.05 -11.01 -5.73
N THR A 159 7.34 -10.16 -4.75
CA THR A 159 8.05 -10.54 -3.52
C THR A 159 7.41 -9.90 -2.29
N SER A 160 7.44 -10.59 -1.15
CA SER A 160 6.88 -10.09 0.11
C SER A 160 7.54 -8.81 0.63
N ARG A 161 8.76 -8.49 0.17
CA ARG A 161 9.48 -7.26 0.52
C ARG A 161 8.73 -5.98 0.15
N MET A 162 7.85 -6.05 -0.83
CA MET A 162 7.03 -4.92 -1.31
C MET A 162 5.64 -4.87 -0.69
N VAL A 163 5.31 -5.81 0.19
CA VAL A 163 4.09 -5.77 1.00
C VAL A 163 4.34 -4.86 2.19
N GLN A 164 3.49 -3.87 2.36
CA GLN A 164 3.60 -2.84 3.39
C GLN A 164 2.27 -2.68 4.13
N ASP A 165 2.34 -2.25 5.39
CA ASP A 165 1.15 -1.90 6.15
C ASP A 165 0.48 -0.67 5.54
N ASN A 166 -0.85 -0.68 5.51
CA ASN A 166 -1.69 0.37 4.95
C ASN A 166 -2.61 0.96 6.04
N ASP A 167 -2.00 1.40 7.13
CA ASP A 167 -2.70 2.07 8.21
C ASP A 167 -2.95 3.53 7.82
N ILE A 168 -4.21 3.94 7.88
CA ILE A 168 -4.63 5.27 7.43
C ILE A 168 -5.39 5.97 8.55
N LEU A 169 -5.02 7.21 8.82
CA LEU A 169 -5.84 8.19 9.52
C LEU A 169 -6.08 9.37 8.58
N GLN A 170 -7.28 9.46 8.06
CA GLN A 170 -7.66 10.49 7.10
C GLN A 170 -8.53 11.54 7.76
N PHE A 171 -8.15 12.79 7.62
CA PHE A 171 -9.02 13.93 7.92
C PHE A 171 -10.08 14.02 6.81
N LYS A 172 -11.37 14.09 7.17
CA LYS A 172 -12.48 14.14 6.22
C LYS A 172 -13.10 15.51 6.10
N SER A 173 -13.40 16.14 7.21
CA SER A 173 -14.01 17.47 7.17
C SER A 173 -13.72 18.28 8.43
N LEU A 174 -13.62 19.59 8.23
CA LEU A 174 -13.62 20.61 9.27
C LEU A 174 -14.65 21.67 8.90
N SER A 175 -15.54 21.95 9.80
CA SER A 175 -16.46 23.10 9.69
C SER A 175 -16.33 23.94 10.95
N LEU A 176 -15.86 25.17 10.77
CA LEU A 176 -15.81 26.18 11.81
C LEU A 176 -16.81 27.27 11.48
N SER A 177 -17.77 27.52 12.33
CA SER A 177 -18.74 28.60 12.13
C SER A 177 -18.87 29.49 13.34
N TYR A 178 -19.12 30.76 13.07
CA TYR A 178 -19.41 31.76 14.09
C TYR A 178 -20.75 32.41 13.83
N THR A 179 -21.62 32.36 14.83
CA THR A 179 -22.92 33.05 14.81
C THR A 179 -22.83 34.32 15.62
N PHE A 180 -23.01 35.45 14.96
CA PHE A 180 -22.92 36.76 15.59
C PHE A 180 -24.10 37.00 16.55
N PRO A 181 -23.84 37.64 17.70
CA PRO A 181 -24.88 37.94 18.69
C PRO A 181 -25.91 38.92 18.13
N LYS A 182 -27.17 38.78 18.57
CA LYS A 182 -28.31 39.59 18.08
C LYS A 182 -28.10 41.09 18.21
N ASN A 183 -27.40 41.54 19.25
CA ASN A 183 -27.10 42.96 19.45
C ASN A 183 -26.27 43.59 18.31
N LEU A 184 -25.45 42.79 17.65
CA LEU A 184 -24.63 43.23 16.52
C LEU A 184 -25.44 43.18 15.20
N THR A 185 -26.17 42.09 15.00
CA THR A 185 -26.93 41.86 13.76
C THR A 185 -28.09 42.86 13.61
N GLN A 186 -28.75 43.20 14.71
CA GLN A 186 -29.84 44.25 14.69
C GLN A 186 -29.32 45.63 14.27
N LYS A 187 -28.10 46.01 14.68
CA LYS A 187 -27.49 47.28 14.24
C LYS A 187 -27.23 47.29 12.73
N MET A 188 -27.06 46.13 12.12
CA MET A 188 -26.84 45.94 10.70
C MET A 188 -28.13 45.66 9.91
N MET A 189 -29.32 45.81 10.57
CA MET A 189 -30.63 45.47 10.01
C MET A 189 -30.72 44.03 9.50
N MET A 190 -29.98 43.10 10.13
CA MET A 190 -29.99 41.69 9.78
C MET A 190 -30.61 40.87 10.94
N GLU A 191 -31.41 39.89 10.60
CA GLU A 191 -32.03 39.00 11.58
C GLU A 191 -31.01 38.00 12.14
N ARG A 192 -30.13 37.49 11.27
CA ARG A 192 -29.07 36.53 11.63
C ARG A 192 -27.87 36.70 10.70
N LEU A 193 -26.66 36.68 11.28
CA LEU A 193 -25.40 36.62 10.54
C LEU A 193 -24.59 35.43 11.08
N LYS A 194 -24.23 34.50 10.18
CA LYS A 194 -23.37 33.38 10.44
C LYS A 194 -22.25 33.34 9.41
N LEU A 195 -21.02 33.24 9.86
CA LEU A 195 -19.85 33.00 9.02
C LEU A 195 -19.44 31.53 9.18
N THR A 196 -19.22 30.83 8.08
CA THR A 196 -18.78 29.43 8.10
C THR A 196 -17.55 29.27 7.23
N PHE A 197 -16.54 28.64 7.79
CA PHE A 197 -15.35 28.14 7.07
C PHE A 197 -15.43 26.61 7.05
N GLN A 198 -15.31 26.02 5.87
CA GLN A 198 -15.39 24.59 5.69
C GLN A 198 -14.24 24.11 4.82
N VAL A 199 -13.63 23.00 5.24
CA VAL A 199 -12.62 22.25 4.50
C VAL A 199 -13.07 20.81 4.44
N GLU A 200 -13.03 20.22 3.27
CA GLU A 200 -13.36 18.81 2.99
C GLU A 200 -12.25 18.21 2.13
N ASP A 201 -11.95 16.90 2.38
CA ASP A 201 -11.01 16.10 1.59
C ASP A 201 -11.77 15.10 0.72
#